data_48b4da84c961a153d27ed8be5fddba27
#
_entry.id   48b4da84c961a153d27ed8be5fddba27
#
_cell.length_a   1.000
_cell.length_b   1.000
_cell.length_c   1.000
_cell.angle_alpha   90.00
_cell.angle_beta   90.00
_cell.angle_gamma   90.00
#
_symmetry.space_group_name_H-M   'P 1'
#
loop_
_entity.id
_entity.type
_entity.pdbx_description
1 polymer ?
#
loop_
_entity_poly.entity_id
_entity_poly.type
_entity_poly.pdbx_seq_one_letter_code
_entity_poly.pdbx_strand_id
1 'polypeptide(L)'
;FIARRMVIFFFFYIGMEDAMALVIANEVFKAVETIGMPECGINLAHGATYLSKASKNRSAYNAYNLALDDAKALGNLPVPMMLRNAPTKLMKESGYGKDYEMYSDVSYLPEKLEGKKYFIDIDEDSTN
;
A
#
# COMPACT_ATOMS: atom_id res chain seq x y z
N PHE A 1 -1.39 23.59 5.23
CA PHE A 1 -2.46 23.01 4.39
C PHE A 1 -1.92 22.47 3.06
N ILE A 2 -1.27 23.30 2.22
CA ILE A 2 -0.79 22.92 0.86
C ILE A 2 0.16 21.73 0.91
N ALA A 3 1.19 21.76 1.74
CA ALA A 3 2.19 20.69 1.87
C ALA A 3 1.53 19.34 2.21
N ARG A 4 0.56 19.34 3.15
CA ARG A 4 -0.22 18.14 3.47
C ARG A 4 -1.00 17.61 2.25
N ARG A 5 -1.55 18.50 1.42
CA ARG A 5 -2.27 18.11 0.21
C ARG A 5 -1.34 17.51 -0.85
N MET A 6 -0.08 17.93 -0.92
CA MET A 6 0.92 17.30 -1.81
C MET A 6 1.18 15.84 -1.43
N VAL A 7 1.33 15.54 -0.14
CA VAL A 7 1.50 14.15 0.34
C VAL A 7 0.26 13.32 0.01
N ILE A 8 -0.94 13.85 0.24
CA ILE A 8 -2.21 13.18 -0.09
C ILE A 8 -2.30 12.94 -1.60
N PHE A 9 -1.94 13.93 -2.43
CA PHE A 9 -1.97 13.84 -3.89
C PHE A 9 -1.11 12.68 -4.40
N PHE A 10 0.07 12.46 -3.81
CA PHE A 10 0.91 11.32 -4.13
C PHE A 10 0.13 10.00 -4.02
N PHE A 11 -0.47 9.73 -2.86
CA PHE A 11 -1.17 8.46 -2.61
C PHE A 11 -2.36 8.23 -3.53
N PHE A 12 -3.08 9.28 -3.89
CA PHE A 12 -4.29 9.15 -4.69
C PHE A 12 -4.02 9.04 -6.20
N TYR A 13 -2.91 9.60 -6.69
CA TYR A 13 -2.73 9.78 -8.11
C TYR A 13 -1.41 9.24 -8.67
N ILE A 14 -0.30 9.34 -7.95
CA ILE A 14 1.02 8.94 -8.43
C ILE A 14 1.35 7.50 -8.02
N GLY A 15 1.24 7.19 -6.72
CA GLY A 15 1.35 5.84 -6.20
C GLY A 15 2.64 5.13 -6.60
N MET A 16 2.50 4.01 -7.28
CA MET A 16 3.63 3.14 -7.66
C MET A 16 4.48 3.67 -8.82
N GLU A 17 3.97 4.65 -9.58
CA GLU A 17 4.65 5.14 -10.79
C GLU A 17 5.93 5.91 -10.49
N ASP A 18 5.94 6.67 -9.40
CA ASP A 18 7.10 7.46 -9.00
C ASP A 18 7.26 7.51 -7.48
N ALA A 19 8.02 6.56 -6.94
CA ALA A 19 8.29 6.50 -5.50
C ALA A 19 9.05 7.75 -4.98
N MET A 20 9.82 8.43 -5.82
CA MET A 20 10.54 9.67 -5.45
C MET A 20 9.55 10.81 -5.17
N ALA A 21 8.39 10.82 -5.82
CA ALA A 21 7.35 11.81 -5.57
C ALA A 21 6.88 11.82 -4.10
N LEU A 22 6.82 10.65 -3.44
CA LEU A 22 6.52 10.56 -2.00
C LEU A 22 7.62 11.20 -1.15
N VAL A 23 8.87 10.91 -1.47
CA VAL A 23 10.02 11.48 -0.75
C VAL A 23 10.00 13.00 -0.85
N ILE A 24 9.85 13.53 -2.07
CA ILE A 24 9.78 14.98 -2.30
C ILE A 24 8.59 15.61 -1.57
N ALA A 25 7.40 15.02 -1.63
CA ALA A 25 6.23 15.54 -0.94
C ALA A 25 6.44 15.62 0.59
N ASN A 26 7.05 14.59 1.18
CA ASN A 26 7.36 14.56 2.60
C ASN A 26 8.46 15.56 2.99
N GLU A 27 9.52 15.70 2.18
CA GLU A 27 10.58 16.68 2.45
C GLU A 27 10.07 18.12 2.29
N VAL A 28 9.17 18.38 1.36
CA VAL A 28 8.48 19.69 1.27
C VAL A 28 7.64 19.93 2.50
N PHE A 29 6.88 18.93 2.98
CA PHE A 29 6.10 19.06 4.20
C PHE A 29 6.99 19.41 5.40
N LYS A 30 8.09 18.69 5.56
CA LYS A 30 9.08 18.90 6.63
C LYS A 30 9.75 20.28 6.54
N ALA A 31 10.09 20.73 5.32
CA ALA A 31 10.66 22.06 5.10
C ALA A 31 9.67 23.17 5.52
N VAL A 32 8.37 23.01 5.23
CA VAL A 32 7.34 23.96 5.67
C VAL A 32 7.24 24.03 7.19
N GLU A 33 7.34 22.91 7.89
CA GLU A 33 7.30 22.86 9.35
C GLU A 33 8.57 23.44 10.00
N THR A 34 9.74 23.23 9.38
CA THR A 34 11.03 23.61 9.94
C THR A 34 11.41 25.06 9.66
N ILE A 35 11.14 25.51 8.42
CA ILE A 35 11.58 26.83 7.93
C ILE A 35 10.46 27.86 8.11
N GLY A 36 9.22 27.50 7.71
CA GLY A 36 8.09 28.41 7.67
C GLY A 36 8.08 29.37 6.47
N MET A 37 7.03 30.18 6.39
CA MET A 37 6.89 31.20 5.35
C MET A 37 7.68 32.46 5.75
N PRO A 38 8.22 33.22 4.78
CA PRO A 38 8.01 33.06 3.32
C PRO A 38 9.00 32.10 2.63
N GLU A 39 10.09 31.73 3.27
CA GLU A 39 11.23 31.01 2.65
C GLU A 39 10.82 29.63 2.13
N CYS A 40 9.95 28.89 2.83
CA CYS A 40 9.47 27.59 2.37
C CYS A 40 8.59 27.66 1.11
N GLY A 41 8.21 28.86 0.65
CA GLY A 41 7.47 29.05 -0.60
C GLY A 41 8.18 28.43 -1.81
N ILE A 42 9.52 28.47 -1.84
CA ILE A 42 10.32 27.86 -2.92
C ILE A 42 10.20 26.32 -2.86
N ASN A 43 10.23 25.74 -1.66
CA ASN A 43 10.05 24.29 -1.49
C ASN A 43 8.64 23.84 -1.95
N LEU A 44 7.62 24.62 -1.64
CA LEU A 44 6.24 24.36 -2.10
C LEU A 44 6.14 24.43 -3.62
N ALA A 45 6.75 25.43 -4.26
CA ALA A 45 6.77 25.56 -5.71
C ALA A 45 7.49 24.39 -6.39
N HIS A 46 8.64 23.97 -5.83
CA HIS A 46 9.39 22.81 -6.31
C HIS A 46 8.52 21.53 -6.22
N GLY A 47 7.95 21.25 -5.06
CA GLY A 47 7.08 20.08 -4.88
C GLY A 47 5.89 20.08 -5.82
N ALA A 48 5.20 21.21 -5.98
CA ALA A 48 4.07 21.33 -6.89
C ALA A 48 4.48 21.05 -8.35
N THR A 49 5.62 21.59 -8.79
CA THR A 49 6.16 21.37 -10.13
C THR A 49 6.51 19.91 -10.36
N TYR A 50 7.18 19.27 -9.38
CA TYR A 50 7.53 17.85 -9.49
C TYR A 50 6.29 16.98 -9.61
N LEU A 51 5.36 17.12 -8.67
CA LEU A 51 4.12 16.31 -8.63
C LEU A 51 3.25 16.52 -9.87
N SER A 52 3.27 17.72 -10.46
CA SER A 52 2.50 18.00 -11.68
C SER A 52 3.02 17.25 -12.91
N LYS A 53 4.33 16.97 -12.95
CA LYS A 53 4.99 16.26 -14.04
C LYS A 53 5.03 14.74 -13.85
N ALA A 54 4.85 14.26 -12.64
CA ALA A 54 4.88 12.83 -12.34
C ALA A 54 3.76 12.09 -13.07
N SER A 55 4.08 10.94 -13.62
CA SER A 55 3.08 10.01 -14.17
C SER A 55 2.10 9.56 -13.11
N LYS A 56 0.93 9.14 -13.52
CA LYS A 56 -0.18 8.81 -12.61
C LYS A 56 -0.46 7.31 -12.65
N ASN A 57 -0.51 6.68 -11.48
CA ASN A 57 -0.87 5.27 -11.34
C ASN A 57 -1.69 5.07 -10.07
N ARG A 58 -2.93 4.62 -10.23
CA ARG A 58 -3.87 4.41 -9.12
C ARG A 58 -3.97 2.96 -8.66
N SER A 59 -3.12 2.07 -9.15
CA SER A 59 -3.18 0.63 -8.84
C SER A 59 -3.16 0.36 -7.32
N ALA A 60 -2.25 1.02 -6.59
CA ALA A 60 -2.17 0.86 -5.13
C ALA A 60 -3.42 1.39 -4.41
N TYR A 61 -3.97 2.52 -4.85
CA TYR A 61 -5.21 3.07 -4.31
C TYR A 61 -6.41 2.15 -4.56
N ASN A 62 -6.52 1.62 -5.77
CA ASN A 62 -7.59 0.68 -6.12
C ASN A 62 -7.47 -0.62 -5.33
N ALA A 63 -6.26 -1.18 -5.23
CA ALA A 63 -5.98 -2.38 -4.44
C ALA A 63 -6.39 -2.20 -2.96
N TYR A 64 -6.05 -1.06 -2.36
CA TYR A 64 -6.44 -0.74 -0.99
C TYR A 64 -7.97 -0.73 -0.82
N ASN A 65 -8.71 -0.07 -1.72
CA ASN A 65 -10.17 0.01 -1.61
C ASN A 65 -10.82 -1.37 -1.79
N LEU A 66 -10.38 -2.17 -2.76
CA LEU A 66 -10.87 -3.54 -2.96
C LEU A 66 -10.64 -4.40 -1.70
N ALA A 67 -9.44 -4.33 -1.12
CA ALA A 67 -9.13 -5.05 0.11
C ALA A 67 -9.96 -4.55 1.31
N LEU A 68 -10.19 -3.25 1.41
CA LEU A 68 -11.01 -2.65 2.46
C LEU A 68 -12.48 -3.07 2.36
N ASP A 69 -13.03 -3.15 1.14
CA ASP A 69 -14.40 -3.58 0.91
C ASP A 69 -14.59 -5.05 1.29
N ASP A 70 -13.65 -5.92 0.93
CA ASP A 70 -13.67 -7.33 1.36
C ASP A 70 -13.53 -7.45 2.90
N ALA A 71 -12.65 -6.67 3.51
CA ALA A 71 -12.49 -6.67 4.97
C ALA A 71 -13.77 -6.23 5.70
N LYS A 72 -14.49 -5.25 5.17
CA LYS A 72 -15.78 -4.81 5.71
C LYS A 72 -16.88 -5.85 5.50
N ALA A 73 -16.93 -6.49 4.32
CA ALA A 73 -17.96 -7.46 3.98
C ALA A 73 -17.79 -8.79 4.71
N LEU A 74 -16.55 -9.24 4.90
CA LEU A 74 -16.23 -10.57 5.43
C LEU A 74 -15.85 -10.55 6.92
N GLY A 75 -15.59 -9.37 7.49
CA GLY A 75 -15.16 -9.22 8.88
C GLY A 75 -13.78 -9.82 9.15
N ASN A 76 -13.57 -10.25 10.40
CA ASN A 76 -12.28 -10.81 10.82
C ASN A 76 -12.17 -12.27 10.37
N LEU A 77 -11.55 -12.49 9.22
CA LEU A 77 -11.20 -13.83 8.76
C LEU A 77 -9.99 -14.36 9.53
N PRO A 78 -9.99 -15.64 9.90
CA PRO A 78 -8.86 -16.23 10.59
C PRO A 78 -7.66 -16.38 9.65
N VAL A 79 -6.46 -16.15 10.18
CA VAL A 79 -5.22 -16.49 9.47
C VAL A 79 -5.19 -18.00 9.21
N PRO A 80 -4.82 -18.48 8.01
CA PRO A 80 -4.70 -19.90 7.71
C PRO A 80 -3.82 -20.64 8.73
N MET A 81 -4.20 -21.86 9.07
CA MET A 81 -3.54 -22.64 10.15
C MET A 81 -2.05 -22.83 9.90
N MET A 82 -1.64 -23.03 8.64
CA MET A 82 -0.25 -23.20 8.24
C MET A 82 0.63 -21.99 8.56
N LEU A 83 0.06 -20.77 8.59
CA LEU A 83 0.79 -19.54 8.89
C LEU A 83 0.83 -19.20 10.38
N ARG A 84 0.11 -19.93 11.21
CA ARG A 84 0.05 -19.63 12.65
C ARG A 84 1.24 -20.21 13.38
N ASN A 85 1.85 -19.39 14.24
CA ASN A 85 2.90 -19.86 15.13
C ASN A 85 2.38 -20.94 16.08
N ALA A 86 3.18 -21.96 16.33
CA ALA A 86 2.90 -23.07 17.23
C ALA A 86 3.87 -23.11 18.43
N PRO A 87 3.83 -22.14 19.36
CA PRO A 87 4.75 -22.06 20.48
C PRO A 87 4.59 -23.19 21.50
N THR A 88 3.43 -23.85 21.54
CA THR A 88 3.16 -24.96 22.46
C THR A 88 3.02 -26.29 21.73
N LYS A 89 3.25 -27.39 22.46
CA LYS A 89 3.09 -28.75 21.93
C LYS A 89 1.64 -28.99 21.46
N LEU A 90 0.66 -28.52 22.23
CA LEU A 90 -0.75 -28.64 21.89
C LEU A 90 -1.09 -27.95 20.57
N MET A 91 -0.54 -26.74 20.32
CA MET A 91 -0.74 -26.03 19.06
C MET A 91 -0.14 -26.78 17.87
N LYS A 92 1.05 -27.38 18.03
CA LYS A 92 1.67 -28.22 16.99
C LYS A 92 0.80 -29.44 16.68
N GLU A 93 0.30 -30.12 17.70
CA GLU A 93 -0.61 -31.27 17.57
C GLU A 93 -1.95 -30.89 16.93
N SER A 94 -2.40 -29.64 17.13
CA SER A 94 -3.60 -29.06 16.51
C SER A 94 -3.39 -28.61 15.06
N GLY A 95 -2.19 -28.77 14.48
CA GLY A 95 -1.92 -28.46 13.07
C GLY A 95 -1.46 -27.01 12.79
N TYR A 96 -1.12 -26.23 13.82
CA TYR A 96 -0.56 -24.89 13.64
C TYR A 96 0.82 -24.97 13.00
N GLY A 97 1.03 -24.19 11.92
CA GLY A 97 2.29 -24.17 11.17
C GLY A 97 2.59 -25.43 10.38
N LYS A 98 1.65 -26.40 10.34
CA LYS A 98 1.83 -27.62 9.57
C LYS A 98 1.74 -27.32 8.08
N ASP A 99 2.59 -27.99 7.31
CA ASP A 99 2.64 -27.90 5.85
C ASP A 99 3.00 -26.48 5.31
N TYR A 100 3.58 -25.62 6.17
CA TYR A 100 4.13 -24.36 5.71
C TYR A 100 5.41 -24.60 4.91
N GLU A 101 5.41 -24.15 3.67
CA GLU A 101 6.57 -24.19 2.79
C GLU A 101 6.90 -22.78 2.30
N MET A 102 8.13 -22.33 2.57
CA MET A 102 8.59 -21.01 2.15
C MET A 102 8.71 -20.96 0.62
N TYR A 103 8.19 -19.91 0.01
CA TYR A 103 8.18 -19.71 -1.45
C TYR A 103 7.40 -20.77 -2.25
N SER A 104 6.37 -21.37 -1.66
CA SER A 104 5.45 -22.26 -2.37
C SER A 104 4.43 -21.47 -3.18
N ASP A 105 3.85 -22.11 -4.20
CA ASP A 105 2.77 -21.52 -5.02
C ASP A 105 1.38 -21.58 -4.33
N VAL A 106 1.35 -21.99 -3.06
CA VAL A 106 0.11 -22.08 -2.28
C VAL A 106 -0.36 -20.70 -1.85
N SER A 107 -1.65 -20.43 -2.01
CA SER A 107 -2.26 -19.19 -1.50
C SER A 107 -2.22 -19.15 0.02
N TYR A 108 -1.72 -18.06 0.58
CA TYR A 108 -1.72 -17.78 2.02
C TYR A 108 -2.90 -16.90 2.46
N LEU A 109 -3.82 -16.62 1.56
CA LEU A 109 -5.05 -15.93 1.89
C LEU A 109 -6.01 -16.85 2.67
N PRO A 110 -6.88 -16.29 3.52
CA PRO A 110 -8.01 -17.04 4.08
C PRO A 110 -8.85 -17.68 2.97
N GLU A 111 -9.42 -18.86 3.23
CA GLU A 111 -10.18 -19.65 2.26
C GLU A 111 -11.24 -18.85 1.48
N LYS A 112 -11.95 -17.93 2.15
CA LYS A 112 -12.95 -17.05 1.52
C LYS A 112 -12.37 -16.01 0.56
N LEU A 113 -11.05 -15.82 0.57
CA LEU A 113 -10.32 -14.89 -0.29
C LEU A 113 -9.40 -15.62 -1.28
N GLU A 114 -9.48 -16.94 -1.34
CA GLU A 114 -8.66 -17.74 -2.24
C GLU A 114 -8.85 -17.29 -3.70
N GLY A 115 -7.74 -17.13 -4.42
CA GLY A 115 -7.72 -16.65 -5.80
C GLY A 115 -7.94 -15.15 -5.97
N LYS A 116 -8.20 -14.37 -4.90
CA LYS A 116 -8.29 -12.90 -4.99
C LYS A 116 -6.94 -12.26 -5.28
N LYS A 117 -6.91 -11.36 -6.27
CA LYS A 117 -5.77 -10.49 -6.56
C LYS A 117 -6.23 -9.04 -6.38
N TYR A 118 -5.64 -8.34 -5.42
CA TYR A 118 -6.01 -6.95 -5.12
C TYR A 118 -5.22 -5.94 -5.92
N PHE A 119 -3.91 -6.17 -6.05
CA PHE A 119 -3.06 -5.29 -6.85
C PHE A 119 -3.06 -5.77 -8.30
N ILE A 120 -3.55 -4.91 -9.18
CA ILE A 120 -3.53 -5.08 -10.64
C ILE A 120 -2.82 -3.86 -11.19
N ASP A 121 -1.70 -4.06 -11.88
CA ASP A 121 -0.97 -2.96 -12.49
C ASP A 121 -1.73 -2.43 -13.71
N ILE A 122 -1.77 -1.12 -13.88
CA ILE A 122 -2.52 -0.49 -14.99
C ILE A 122 -1.90 -0.89 -16.33
N ASP A 123 -0.60 -1.16 -16.38
CA ASP A 123 0.10 -1.59 -17.60
C ASP A 123 -0.28 -3.02 -18.05
N GLU A 124 -0.79 -3.87 -17.14
CA GLU A 124 -1.29 -5.21 -17.49
C GLU A 124 -2.69 -5.17 -18.13
N ASP A 125 -3.52 -4.16 -17.85
CA ASP A 125 -4.89 -4.03 -18.39
C ASP A 125 -4.94 -3.43 -19.81
N SER A 126 -3.82 -2.88 -20.32
CA SER A 126 -3.75 -2.30 -21.67
C SER A 126 -3.57 -3.33 -22.79
N THR A 127 -3.57 -4.62 -22.49
CA THR A 127 -3.26 -5.70 -23.45
C THR A 127 -4.44 -6.66 -23.70
N ASN A 128 -5.67 -6.26 -23.36
CA ASN A 128 -6.87 -7.02 -23.71
C ASN A 128 -7.87 -6.19 -24.52
#